data_8ce14371bbeb04a4506add9b2eddfcc4
#
_entry.id   8ce14371bbeb04a4506add9b2eddfcc4
#
_cell.length_a   1.000
_cell.length_b   1.000
_cell.length_c   1.000
_cell.angle_alpha   90.00
_cell.angle_beta   90.00
_cell.angle_gamma   90.00
#
_symmetry.space_group_name_H-M   'P 1'
#
loop_
_entity.id
_entity.type
_entity.pdbx_description
1 polymer ?
#
loop_
_entity_poly.entity_id
_entity_poly.type
_entity_poly.pdbx_seq_one_letter_code
_entity_poly.pdbx_strand_id
1 'polypeptide(L)'
;MSDPDYLPLTPGLRLEYRVRRAQETRTLVVEQSSGPDGSVAVRRTWTAPDGASETETARVERRADGVYENGEKVLPLPARPGAAWSLPPRAYRVAALDAAARTPAGDFAGCLRATYLIAGGDAGAGERLYAPGVGLVREVCSDEADPFEVLLTARGRAAGEAAR
;
A
#
# COMPACT_ATOMS: atom_id res chain seq x y z
N MET A 1 -24.57 -6.99 -1.24
CA MET A 1 -23.56 -5.98 -0.90
C MET A 1 -22.19 -6.43 -1.38
N SER A 2 -21.54 -5.61 -2.16
CA SER A 2 -20.17 -5.92 -2.61
C SER A 2 -19.18 -5.68 -1.49
N ASP A 3 -18.11 -6.45 -1.47
CA ASP A 3 -17.02 -6.27 -0.51
C ASP A 3 -16.33 -4.91 -0.73
N PRO A 4 -15.85 -4.26 0.34
CA PRO A 4 -15.08 -3.04 0.19
C PRO A 4 -13.84 -3.25 -0.67
N ASP A 5 -13.49 -2.24 -1.45
CA ASP A 5 -12.27 -2.27 -2.25
C ASP A 5 -11.13 -1.65 -1.44
N TYR A 6 -10.25 -2.50 -0.91
CA TYR A 6 -9.13 -2.07 -0.08
C TYR A 6 -7.89 -1.69 -0.88
N LEU A 7 -7.89 -1.97 -2.18
CA LEU A 7 -6.77 -1.63 -3.05
C LEU A 7 -7.32 -1.22 -4.42
N PRO A 8 -7.95 -0.03 -4.50
CA PRO A 8 -8.58 0.39 -5.74
C PRO A 8 -7.57 0.61 -6.86
N LEU A 9 -7.94 0.13 -8.05
CA LEU A 9 -7.18 0.31 -9.27
C LEU A 9 -7.91 1.37 -10.11
N THR A 10 -7.51 2.62 -9.91
CA THR A 10 -8.20 3.78 -10.47
C THR A 10 -7.19 4.67 -11.18
N PRO A 11 -7.16 4.66 -12.53
CA PRO A 11 -6.30 5.59 -13.27
C PRO A 11 -6.55 7.04 -12.83
N GLY A 12 -5.49 7.79 -12.60
CA GLY A 12 -5.55 9.15 -12.10
C GLY A 12 -5.47 9.27 -10.57
N LEU A 13 -5.53 8.16 -9.84
CA LEU A 13 -5.37 8.20 -8.39
C LEU A 13 -3.93 8.60 -8.03
N ARG A 14 -3.80 9.52 -7.08
CA ARG A 14 -2.51 9.96 -6.55
C ARG A 14 -2.57 9.94 -5.03
N LEU A 15 -1.64 9.20 -4.42
CA LEU A 15 -1.49 9.09 -2.98
C LEU A 15 -0.10 9.56 -2.59
N GLU A 16 -0.03 10.35 -1.53
CA GLU A 16 1.24 10.85 -1.02
C GLU A 16 1.44 10.37 0.41
N TYR A 17 2.65 9.88 0.69
CA TYR A 17 3.00 9.27 1.97
C TYR A 17 4.25 9.91 2.55
N ARG A 18 4.31 9.94 3.87
CA ARG A 18 5.54 10.18 4.62
C ARG A 18 6.10 8.84 5.04
N VAL A 19 7.34 8.55 4.66
CA VAL A 19 8.04 7.32 5.01
C VAL A 19 9.15 7.69 6.01
N ARG A 20 8.94 7.31 7.26
CA ARG A 20 9.88 7.61 8.33
C ARG A 20 10.73 6.38 8.62
N ARG A 21 12.05 6.54 8.52
CA ARG A 21 13.04 5.54 8.89
C ARG A 21 13.90 6.08 10.04
N ALA A 22 14.76 5.24 10.62
CA ALA A 22 15.62 5.65 11.74
C ALA A 22 16.53 6.84 11.41
N GLN A 23 17.03 6.90 10.18
CA GLN A 23 18.03 7.88 9.76
C GLN A 23 17.44 9.05 8.97
N GLU A 24 16.31 8.87 8.33
CA GLU A 24 15.75 9.91 7.47
C GLU A 24 14.23 9.74 7.25
N THR A 25 13.60 10.81 6.80
CA THR A 25 12.21 10.79 6.37
C THR A 25 12.15 11.12 4.89
N ARG A 26 11.45 10.27 4.12
CA ARG A 26 11.25 10.46 2.68
C ARG A 26 9.78 10.70 2.39
N THR A 27 9.52 11.33 1.26
CA THR A 27 8.18 11.42 0.68
C THR A 27 8.04 10.34 -0.39
N LEU A 28 6.93 9.62 -0.36
CA LEU A 28 6.57 8.65 -1.40
C LEU A 28 5.30 9.13 -2.08
N VAL A 29 5.36 9.27 -3.39
CA VAL A 29 4.18 9.59 -4.21
C VAL A 29 3.85 8.37 -5.06
N VAL A 30 2.59 7.91 -4.99
CA VAL A 30 2.10 6.78 -5.74
C VAL A 30 1.03 7.27 -6.70
N GLU A 31 1.26 7.07 -8.00
CA GLU A 31 0.34 7.51 -9.04
C GLU A 31 -0.07 6.34 -9.92
N GLN A 32 -1.36 6.26 -10.24
CA GLN A 32 -1.91 5.21 -11.09
C GLN A 32 -2.31 5.80 -12.43
N SER A 33 -1.96 5.10 -13.50
CA SER A 33 -2.38 5.42 -14.86
C SER A 33 -2.90 4.18 -15.56
N SER A 34 -3.60 4.35 -16.67
CA SER A 34 -4.13 3.22 -17.43
C SER A 34 -3.00 2.35 -17.98
N GLY A 35 -3.12 1.06 -17.78
CA GLY A 35 -2.24 0.05 -18.35
C GLY A 35 -2.97 -0.79 -19.40
N PRO A 36 -2.29 -1.78 -20.00
CA PRO A 36 -2.90 -2.70 -20.96
C PRO A 36 -3.90 -3.64 -20.28
N ASP A 37 -4.93 -4.05 -21.02
CA ASP A 37 -5.87 -5.10 -20.63
C ASP A 37 -6.56 -4.87 -19.26
N GLY A 38 -6.91 -3.61 -18.95
CA GLY A 38 -7.59 -3.28 -17.71
C GLY A 38 -6.70 -3.22 -16.49
N SER A 39 -5.40 -3.44 -16.63
CA SER A 39 -4.44 -3.24 -15.56
C SER A 39 -4.16 -1.75 -15.35
N VAL A 40 -3.48 -1.42 -14.26
CA VAL A 40 -2.97 -0.07 -14.03
C VAL A 40 -1.45 -0.10 -13.94
N ALA A 41 -0.83 0.98 -14.43
CA ALA A 41 0.58 1.24 -14.18
C ALA A 41 0.67 2.06 -12.89
N VAL A 42 1.45 1.59 -11.94
CA VAL A 42 1.68 2.27 -10.66
C VAL A 42 3.09 2.82 -10.68
N ARG A 43 3.21 4.14 -10.55
CA ARG A 43 4.50 4.80 -10.47
C ARG A 43 4.72 5.25 -9.04
N ARG A 44 5.82 4.83 -8.45
CA ARG A 44 6.25 5.22 -7.11
C ARG A 44 7.49 6.09 -7.21
N THR A 45 7.42 7.27 -6.59
CA THR A 45 8.55 8.21 -6.56
C THR A 45 8.89 8.50 -5.10
N TRP A 46 10.09 8.10 -4.69
CA TRP A 46 10.63 8.43 -3.37
C TRP A 46 11.52 9.65 -3.48
N THR A 47 11.32 10.62 -2.60
CA THR A 47 12.13 11.84 -2.54
C THR A 47 12.76 11.96 -1.16
N ALA A 48 14.09 12.05 -1.15
CA ALA A 48 14.87 12.23 0.07
C ALA A 48 14.86 13.71 0.52
N PRO A 49 15.25 14.01 1.77
CA PRO A 49 15.29 15.39 2.26
C PRO A 49 16.14 16.34 1.44
N ASP A 50 17.20 15.82 0.80
CA ASP A 50 18.08 16.62 -0.07
C ASP A 50 17.50 16.88 -1.47
N GLY A 51 16.30 16.36 -1.77
CA GLY A 51 15.66 16.48 -3.06
C GLY A 51 15.98 15.37 -4.06
N ALA A 52 16.91 14.46 -3.75
CA ALA A 52 17.19 13.32 -4.61
C ALA A 52 15.97 12.40 -4.67
N SER A 53 15.64 11.91 -5.86
CA SER A 53 14.47 11.06 -6.04
C SER A 53 14.80 9.79 -6.83
N GLU A 54 14.03 8.75 -6.55
CA GLU A 54 14.06 7.48 -7.27
C GLU A 54 12.64 7.14 -7.68
N THR A 55 12.48 6.60 -8.88
CA THR A 55 11.17 6.24 -9.41
C THR A 55 11.18 4.79 -9.88
N GLU A 56 10.12 4.06 -9.55
CA GLU A 56 9.87 2.73 -10.10
C GLU A 56 8.46 2.65 -10.64
N THR A 57 8.24 1.76 -11.58
CA THR A 57 6.92 1.51 -12.17
C THR A 57 6.59 0.03 -12.06
N ALA A 58 5.35 -0.28 -11.69
CA ALA A 58 4.87 -1.64 -11.59
C ALA A 58 3.53 -1.74 -12.33
N ARG A 59 3.22 -2.95 -12.79
CA ARG A 59 1.91 -3.27 -13.35
C ARG A 59 1.07 -3.95 -12.27
N VAL A 60 -0.12 -3.41 -12.02
CA VAL A 60 -1.03 -3.98 -11.03
C VAL A 60 -2.34 -4.36 -11.72
N GLU A 61 -2.82 -5.57 -11.41
CA GLU A 61 -4.05 -6.09 -12.00
C GLU A 61 -4.89 -6.82 -10.96
N ARG A 62 -6.20 -6.82 -11.17
CA ARG A 62 -7.13 -7.57 -10.35
C ARG A 62 -7.44 -8.90 -11.04
N ARG A 63 -7.32 -9.99 -10.28
CA ARG A 63 -7.72 -11.33 -10.69
C ARG A 63 -8.81 -11.84 -9.75
N ALA A 64 -9.41 -12.97 -10.08
CA ALA A 64 -10.52 -13.52 -9.27
C ALA A 64 -10.13 -13.77 -7.81
N ASP A 65 -8.88 -14.15 -7.54
CA ASP A 65 -8.40 -14.54 -6.21
C ASP A 65 -7.51 -13.49 -5.54
N GLY A 66 -7.30 -12.34 -6.16
CA GLY A 66 -6.44 -11.32 -5.55
C GLY A 66 -6.08 -10.16 -6.46
N VAL A 67 -5.38 -9.22 -5.87
CA VAL A 67 -4.71 -8.12 -6.59
C VAL A 67 -3.24 -8.51 -6.73
N TYR A 68 -2.70 -8.35 -7.93
CA TYR A 68 -1.35 -8.78 -8.28
C TYR A 68 -0.51 -7.62 -8.77
N GLU A 69 0.70 -7.51 -8.25
CA GLU A 69 1.70 -6.55 -8.71
C GLU A 69 2.84 -7.31 -9.37
N ASN A 70 3.09 -7.04 -10.64
CA ASN A 70 4.11 -7.75 -11.44
C ASN A 70 4.02 -9.28 -11.31
N GLY A 71 2.78 -9.80 -11.28
CA GLY A 71 2.53 -11.23 -11.19
C GLY A 71 2.54 -11.81 -9.78
N GLU A 72 2.80 -11.02 -8.75
CA GLU A 72 2.80 -11.48 -7.37
C GLU A 72 1.57 -10.98 -6.61
N LYS A 73 0.93 -11.85 -5.83
CA LYS A 73 -0.25 -11.49 -5.07
C LYS A 73 0.12 -10.52 -3.95
N VAL A 74 -0.49 -9.33 -3.98
CA VAL A 74 -0.27 -8.30 -2.94
C VAL A 74 -1.46 -8.17 -2.00
N LEU A 75 -2.62 -8.71 -2.36
CA LEU A 75 -3.79 -8.77 -1.50
C LEU A 75 -4.71 -9.89 -1.97
N PRO A 76 -5.18 -10.78 -1.08
CA PRO A 76 -6.15 -11.82 -1.47
C PRO A 76 -7.55 -11.23 -1.68
N LEU A 77 -8.33 -11.86 -2.53
CA LEU A 77 -9.74 -11.58 -2.74
C LEU A 77 -10.54 -12.88 -2.69
N PRO A 78 -11.61 -12.97 -1.89
CA PRO A 78 -12.04 -11.94 -0.93
C PRO A 78 -11.03 -11.79 0.21
N ALA A 79 -10.88 -10.56 0.71
CA ALA A 79 -10.00 -10.27 1.83
C ALA A 79 -10.75 -10.54 3.13
N ARG A 80 -10.65 -11.75 3.65
CA ARG A 80 -11.34 -12.18 4.88
C ARG A 80 -10.34 -12.42 6.00
N PRO A 81 -10.75 -12.23 7.28
CA PRO A 81 -9.87 -12.56 8.40
C PRO A 81 -9.36 -14.00 8.29
N GLY A 82 -8.07 -14.18 8.49
CA GLY A 82 -7.40 -15.46 8.33
C GLY A 82 -6.85 -15.76 6.95
N ALA A 83 -7.26 -15.02 5.91
CA ALA A 83 -6.67 -15.16 4.58
C ALA A 83 -5.18 -14.82 4.66
N ALA A 84 -4.34 -15.66 4.04
CA ALA A 84 -2.89 -15.54 4.11
C ALA A 84 -2.27 -15.57 2.73
N TRP A 85 -1.15 -14.90 2.57
CA TRP A 85 -0.37 -14.92 1.33
C TRP A 85 1.10 -14.64 1.64
N SER A 86 1.96 -14.94 0.70
CA SER A 86 3.40 -14.76 0.85
C SER A 86 3.97 -13.88 -0.24
N LEU A 87 4.84 -12.98 0.18
CA LEU A 87 5.75 -12.21 -0.69
C LEU A 87 7.12 -12.31 -0.04
N PRO A 88 7.89 -13.38 -0.28
CA PRO A 88 9.14 -13.60 0.43
C PRO A 88 10.05 -12.36 0.44
N PRO A 89 10.65 -12.01 1.56
CA PRO A 89 10.74 -12.80 2.82
C PRO A 89 9.56 -12.59 3.78
N ARG A 90 8.43 -12.03 3.35
CA ARG A 90 7.31 -11.72 4.22
C ARG A 90 6.17 -12.71 4.06
N ALA A 91 5.55 -13.07 5.18
CA ALA A 91 4.33 -13.87 5.23
C ALA A 91 3.22 -13.04 5.85
N TYR A 92 2.15 -12.83 5.10
CA TYR A 92 1.04 -11.94 5.45
C TYR A 92 -0.22 -12.69 5.85
N ARG A 93 -1.04 -12.03 6.67
CA ARG A 93 -2.37 -12.50 7.06
C ARG A 93 -3.31 -11.32 7.24
N VAL A 94 -4.56 -11.47 6.83
CA VAL A 94 -5.62 -10.53 7.19
C VAL A 94 -6.02 -10.79 8.63
N ALA A 95 -5.82 -9.81 9.51
CA ALA A 95 -6.12 -9.92 10.93
C ALA A 95 -7.52 -9.40 11.28
N ALA A 96 -7.99 -8.34 10.61
CA ALA A 96 -9.28 -7.72 10.91
C ALA A 96 -9.77 -6.89 9.72
N LEU A 97 -11.09 -6.60 9.69
CA LEU A 97 -11.71 -5.74 8.68
C LEU A 97 -12.42 -4.53 9.32
N ASP A 98 -12.20 -4.30 10.60
CA ASP A 98 -12.87 -3.22 11.36
C ASP A 98 -11.86 -2.30 12.04
N ALA A 99 -10.64 -2.27 11.55
CA ALA A 99 -9.59 -1.44 12.14
C ALA A 99 -9.80 0.05 11.84
N ALA A 100 -9.23 0.90 12.66
CA ALA A 100 -9.23 2.34 12.46
C ALA A 100 -7.81 2.84 12.25
N ALA A 101 -7.66 3.88 11.46
CA ALA A 101 -6.38 4.51 11.21
C ALA A 101 -6.52 6.03 11.31
N ARG A 102 -5.53 6.67 11.94
CA ARG A 102 -5.41 8.13 11.97
C ARG A 102 -4.16 8.51 11.19
N THR A 103 -4.34 9.42 10.23
CA THR A 103 -3.26 9.89 9.37
C THR A 103 -3.39 11.40 9.16
N PRO A 104 -2.32 12.06 8.70
CA PRO A 104 -2.44 13.47 8.31
C PRO A 104 -3.47 13.73 7.20
N ALA A 105 -3.78 12.71 6.38
CA ALA A 105 -4.81 12.83 5.33
C ALA A 105 -6.23 12.68 5.87
N GLY A 106 -6.41 12.20 7.11
CA GLY A 106 -7.70 12.04 7.74
C GLY A 106 -7.79 10.77 8.57
N ASP A 107 -8.95 10.57 9.18
CA ASP A 107 -9.26 9.40 9.97
C ASP A 107 -10.07 8.42 9.11
N PHE A 108 -9.72 7.13 9.20
CA PHE A 108 -10.36 6.08 8.41
C PHE A 108 -10.88 4.99 9.33
N ALA A 109 -12.10 4.53 9.06
CA ALA A 109 -12.73 3.42 9.79
C ALA A 109 -12.95 2.25 8.84
N GLY A 110 -13.25 1.07 9.40
CA GLY A 110 -13.51 -0.13 8.61
C GLY A 110 -12.32 -0.58 7.78
N CYS A 111 -11.11 -0.33 8.26
CA CYS A 111 -9.90 -0.67 7.54
C CYS A 111 -9.59 -2.16 7.63
N LEU A 112 -9.04 -2.71 6.56
CA LEU A 112 -8.41 -4.01 6.59
C LEU A 112 -7.05 -3.86 7.27
N ARG A 113 -6.83 -4.69 8.32
CA ARG A 113 -5.54 -4.80 8.98
C ARG A 113 -4.88 -6.09 8.53
N ALA A 114 -3.73 -5.97 7.87
CA ALA A 114 -2.89 -7.10 7.52
C ALA A 114 -1.65 -7.07 8.41
N THR A 115 -1.30 -8.23 8.95
CA THR A 115 -0.07 -8.40 9.71
C THR A 115 0.91 -9.24 8.92
N TYR A 116 2.20 -9.09 9.15
CA TYR A 116 3.20 -9.92 8.50
C TYR A 116 4.38 -10.20 9.41
N LEU A 117 5.02 -11.33 9.12
CA LEU A 117 6.28 -11.72 9.73
C LEU A 117 7.34 -11.74 8.63
N ILE A 118 8.55 -11.34 8.99
CA ILE A 118 9.71 -11.35 8.09
C ILE A 118 10.55 -12.56 8.44
N ALA A 119 10.81 -13.43 7.45
CA ALA A 119 11.59 -14.65 7.67
C ALA A 119 13.08 -14.32 7.81
N GLY A 120 13.76 -15.10 8.65
CA GLY A 120 15.21 -15.06 8.83
C GLY A 120 15.68 -14.42 10.12
N GLY A 121 16.25 -15.21 11.03
CA GLY A 121 16.88 -14.74 12.27
C GLY A 121 16.00 -13.90 13.16
N ASP A 122 16.48 -12.72 13.53
CA ASP A 122 15.76 -11.76 14.37
C ASP A 122 14.89 -10.81 13.54
N ALA A 123 14.40 -11.29 12.43
CA ALA A 123 13.56 -10.52 11.55
C ALA A 123 12.27 -10.11 12.27
N GLY A 124 11.78 -8.92 11.93
CA GLY A 124 10.68 -8.32 12.64
C GLY A 124 9.31 -8.72 12.13
N ALA A 125 8.35 -7.94 12.55
CA ALA A 125 6.97 -8.06 12.14
C ALA A 125 6.47 -6.67 11.70
N GLY A 126 5.32 -6.66 11.05
CA GLY A 126 4.72 -5.39 10.68
C GLY A 126 3.22 -5.50 10.50
N GLU A 127 2.60 -4.37 10.26
CA GLU A 127 1.19 -4.30 9.91
C GLU A 127 0.93 -3.24 8.85
N ARG A 128 -0.08 -3.48 8.04
CA ARG A 128 -0.60 -2.55 7.05
C ARG A 128 -2.08 -2.31 7.29
N LEU A 129 -2.50 -1.06 7.17
CA LEU A 129 -3.91 -0.68 7.23
C LEU A 129 -4.33 -0.14 5.86
N TYR A 130 -5.35 -0.76 5.28
CA TYR A 130 -5.93 -0.37 4.00
C TYR A 130 -7.33 0.16 4.24
N ALA A 131 -7.58 1.41 3.83
CA ALA A 131 -8.90 2.00 3.99
C ALA A 131 -9.79 1.70 2.78
N PRO A 132 -11.09 1.43 2.99
CA PRO A 132 -12.02 1.18 1.88
C PRO A 132 -12.02 2.35 0.89
N GLY A 133 -11.88 2.03 -0.39
CA GLY A 133 -11.90 3.04 -1.46
C GLY A 133 -10.66 3.91 -1.57
N VAL A 134 -9.64 3.66 -0.74
CA VAL A 134 -8.42 4.49 -0.70
C VAL A 134 -7.18 3.68 -1.01
N GLY A 135 -6.96 2.56 -0.33
CA GLY A 135 -5.76 1.76 -0.39
C GLY A 135 -4.96 1.85 0.90
N LEU A 136 -3.66 1.66 0.82
CA LEU A 136 -2.78 1.71 1.98
C LEU A 136 -2.81 3.11 2.60
N VAL A 137 -3.09 3.19 3.90
CA VAL A 137 -3.10 4.45 4.65
C VAL A 137 -2.02 4.49 5.73
N ARG A 138 -1.60 3.33 6.21
CA ARG A 138 -0.54 3.24 7.23
C ARG A 138 0.18 1.90 7.13
N GLU A 139 1.48 1.92 7.36
CA GLU A 139 2.28 0.72 7.56
C GLU A 139 3.29 0.98 8.67
N VAL A 140 3.46 0.01 9.57
CA VAL A 140 4.50 0.04 10.61
C VAL A 140 5.26 -1.26 10.54
N CYS A 141 6.57 -1.18 10.45
CA CYS A 141 7.46 -2.34 10.47
C CYS A 141 8.44 -2.20 11.62
N SER A 142 8.54 -3.25 12.43
CA SER A 142 9.41 -3.31 13.58
C SER A 142 10.67 -4.13 13.35
N ASP A 143 11.12 -4.26 12.10
CA ASP A 143 12.38 -4.92 11.77
C ASP A 143 13.53 -4.19 12.48
N GLU A 144 14.34 -4.92 13.26
CA GLU A 144 15.46 -4.33 13.99
C GLU A 144 16.48 -3.68 13.07
N ALA A 145 16.71 -4.26 11.90
CA ALA A 145 17.69 -3.73 10.94
C ALA A 145 17.18 -2.48 10.23
N ASP A 146 15.88 -2.37 9.98
CA ASP A 146 15.31 -1.26 9.20
C ASP A 146 13.85 -1.00 9.61
N PRO A 147 13.62 -0.48 10.85
CA PRO A 147 12.27 -0.12 11.25
C PRO A 147 11.77 1.08 10.46
N PHE A 148 10.49 1.07 10.09
CA PHE A 148 9.92 2.19 9.37
C PHE A 148 8.43 2.35 9.63
N GLU A 149 7.94 3.55 9.33
CA GLU A 149 6.52 3.89 9.36
C GLU A 149 6.15 4.62 8.06
N VAL A 150 5.05 4.21 7.45
CA VAL A 150 4.45 4.87 6.29
C VAL A 150 3.10 5.43 6.68
N LEU A 151 2.85 6.70 6.42
CA LEU A 151 1.58 7.37 6.72
C LEU A 151 1.09 8.14 5.51
N LEU A 152 -0.17 7.95 5.16
CA LEU A 152 -0.81 8.73 4.10
C LEU A 152 -0.94 10.19 4.54
N THR A 153 -0.40 11.11 3.75
CA THR A 153 -0.42 12.54 4.05
C THR A 153 -1.38 13.32 3.16
N ALA A 154 -1.63 12.82 1.94
CA ALA A 154 -2.55 13.47 1.01
C ALA A 154 -3.05 12.48 -0.04
N ARG A 155 -4.22 12.74 -0.59
CA ARG A 155 -4.76 11.99 -1.71
C ARG A 155 -5.45 12.94 -2.69
N GLY A 156 -5.42 12.57 -3.97
CA GLY A 156 -5.98 13.40 -5.01
C GLY A 156 -5.83 12.74 -6.38
N ARG A 157 -5.68 13.55 -7.40
CA ARG A 157 -5.52 13.08 -8.76
C ARG A 157 -4.17 13.47 -9.31
N ALA A 158 -3.61 12.59 -10.15
CA ALA A 158 -2.39 12.86 -10.86
C ALA A 158 -2.59 14.01 -11.87
N ALA A 159 -1.54 14.81 -12.07
CA ALA A 159 -1.57 15.86 -13.05
C ALA A 159 -1.83 15.29 -14.45
N GLY A 160 -2.73 15.93 -15.21
CA GLY A 160 -3.12 15.47 -16.54
C GLY A 160 -4.31 14.53 -16.58
N GLU A 161 -4.71 13.96 -15.46
CA GLU A 161 -5.89 13.08 -15.37
C GLU A 161 -7.14 13.83 -14.88
N ALA A 162 -6.97 14.98 -14.29
CA ALA A 162 -8.05 15.71 -13.61
C ALA A 162 -9.09 16.33 -14.56
N ALA A 163 -8.81 16.43 -15.84
CA ALA A 163 -9.66 17.11 -16.82
C ALA A 163 -10.63 16.18 -17.56
N ARG A 164 -10.78 14.94 -17.14
CA ARG A 164 -11.62 13.95 -17.84
C ARG A 164 -12.86 13.57 -17.08
#